data_dede8528122a7457f53a73809c407da7
#
_entry.id   dede8528122a7457f53a73809c407da7
#
_cell.length_a   1.000
_cell.length_b   1.000
_cell.length_c   1.000
_cell.angle_alpha   90.00
_cell.angle_beta   90.00
_cell.angle_gamma   90.00
#
_symmetry.space_group_name_H-M   'P 1'
#
loop_
_entity.id
_entity.type
_entity.pdbx_description
1 polymer ?
#
loop_
_entity_poly.entity_id
_entity_poly.type
_entity_poly.pdbx_seq_one_letter_code
_entity_poly.pdbx_strand_id
1 'polypeptide(L)'
;MRDDLIGGEFNGNKARKLAFLLNSNLNHINRIISYGSSQSNAMYSISLLAKMRGVKFIYFTNHICDFLLNNPCGNYAYALKNGMDIKISSNPSKSAQDECKSSTDLFIPEGVAMREAEVGFKEQAKIIQDYAKKNRIKFDIFLPSGTGCSAAFLAKNLNDMSVWSVPCVGDTQYLKEQILALDPFSKVKILNPPKKYHFGKLYLEIYEIYKELLDSNIEFELLYDGVGWLTLMNNLDKFQNEILYIHQGGILGNITLLDRYKRKFNQ
;
A
#
# COMPACT_ATOMS: atom_id res chain seq x y z
N MET A 1 -13.98 2.46 -5.34
CA MET A 1 -13.16 3.65 -5.71
C MET A 1 -11.84 3.17 -6.26
N ARG A 2 -11.35 3.74 -7.36
CA ARG A 2 -10.24 3.25 -8.19
C ARG A 2 -8.99 4.12 -7.99
N ASP A 3 -8.22 3.86 -6.92
CA ASP A 3 -6.94 4.54 -6.70
C ASP A 3 -5.83 4.04 -7.64
N ASP A 4 -6.01 2.88 -8.26
CA ASP A 4 -5.15 2.38 -9.32
C ASP A 4 -5.13 3.28 -10.57
N LEU A 5 -6.13 4.15 -10.73
CA LEU A 5 -6.25 5.10 -11.85
C LEU A 5 -5.70 6.50 -11.51
N ILE A 6 -5.25 6.73 -10.28
CA ILE A 6 -4.67 8.03 -9.89
C ILE A 6 -3.15 8.00 -9.97
N GLY A 7 -2.58 9.20 -10.10
CA GLY A 7 -1.14 9.40 -9.97
C GLY A 7 -0.30 9.02 -11.19
N GLY A 8 -0.92 8.68 -12.32
CA GLY A 8 -0.20 8.33 -13.55
C GLY A 8 0.77 7.18 -13.34
N GLU A 9 2.07 7.45 -13.33
CA GLU A 9 3.12 6.44 -13.11
C GLU A 9 3.23 6.00 -11.63
N PHE A 10 2.63 6.73 -10.66
CA PHE A 10 2.63 6.30 -9.25
C PHE A 10 1.72 5.10 -9.05
N ASN A 11 2.14 4.20 -8.18
CA ASN A 11 1.43 2.96 -7.96
C ASN A 11 0.31 3.12 -6.92
N GLY A 12 -0.90 3.40 -7.42
CA GLY A 12 -2.13 3.43 -6.64
C GLY A 12 -2.12 4.41 -5.46
N ASN A 13 -2.51 3.95 -4.28
CA ASN A 13 -2.60 4.76 -3.06
C ASN A 13 -1.28 5.42 -2.62
N LYS A 14 -0.15 5.06 -3.24
CA LYS A 14 1.12 5.71 -2.94
C LYS A 14 1.17 7.13 -3.47
N ALA A 15 0.43 7.45 -4.54
CA ALA A 15 0.23 8.83 -4.97
C ALA A 15 -0.42 9.68 -3.87
N ARG A 16 -1.45 9.14 -3.18
CA ARG A 16 -2.07 9.83 -2.04
C ARG A 16 -1.12 9.99 -0.88
N LYS A 17 -0.41 8.92 -0.51
CA LYS A 17 0.54 8.94 0.59
C LYS A 17 1.70 9.91 0.37
N LEU A 18 2.12 10.10 -0.88
CA LEU A 18 3.20 11.00 -1.27
C LEU A 18 2.71 12.40 -1.68
N ALA A 19 1.41 12.67 -1.64
CA ALA A 19 0.82 13.94 -2.08
C ALA A 19 1.47 15.16 -1.40
N PHE A 20 1.80 15.06 -0.11
CA PHE A 20 2.48 16.12 0.62
C PHE A 20 3.88 16.43 0.06
N LEU A 21 4.63 15.41 -0.41
CA LEU A 21 5.95 15.59 -1.04
C LEU A 21 5.86 16.03 -2.50
N LEU A 22 4.82 15.59 -3.20
CA LEU A 22 4.56 16.01 -4.59
C LEU A 22 4.25 17.51 -4.67
N ASN A 23 3.61 18.06 -3.64
CA ASN A 23 3.24 19.47 -3.56
C ASN A 23 4.25 20.34 -2.79
N SER A 24 5.31 19.73 -2.23
CA SER A 24 6.33 20.45 -1.45
C SER A 24 7.54 20.82 -2.30
N ASN A 25 8.23 21.90 -1.89
CA ASN A 25 9.55 22.22 -2.41
C ASN A 25 10.59 21.34 -1.71
N LEU A 26 11.26 20.47 -2.47
CA LEU A 26 12.30 19.56 -2.00
C LEU A 26 13.71 20.01 -2.40
N ASN A 27 13.92 21.26 -2.81
CA ASN A 27 15.22 21.74 -3.31
C ASN A 27 16.35 21.65 -2.28
N HIS A 28 16.02 21.59 -0.98
CA HIS A 28 16.98 21.42 0.10
C HIS A 28 17.27 19.94 0.40
N ILE A 29 16.56 19.01 -0.22
CA ILE A 29 16.76 17.57 -0.02
C ILE A 29 17.73 17.03 -1.06
N ASN A 30 18.78 16.36 -0.61
CA ASN A 30 19.76 15.71 -1.46
C ASN A 30 19.54 14.21 -1.59
N ARG A 31 18.99 13.57 -0.55
CA ARG A 31 18.78 12.14 -0.51
C ARG A 31 17.42 11.81 0.11
N ILE A 32 16.74 10.84 -0.47
CA ILE A 32 15.61 10.16 0.16
C ILE A 32 16.08 8.79 0.61
N ILE A 33 15.77 8.41 1.85
CA ILE A 33 16.18 7.15 2.46
C ILE A 33 14.93 6.42 2.96
N SER A 34 14.79 5.14 2.59
CA SER A 34 13.66 4.33 3.00
C SER A 34 14.05 2.85 3.13
N TYR A 35 13.12 2.02 3.56
CA TYR A 35 13.34 0.59 3.76
C TYR A 35 12.05 -0.22 3.57
N GLY A 36 12.21 -1.54 3.46
CA GLY A 36 11.13 -2.51 3.38
C GLY A 36 11.44 -3.69 2.46
N SER A 37 10.41 -4.34 1.91
CA SER A 37 10.55 -5.46 0.98
C SER A 37 11.18 -5.02 -0.34
N SER A 38 12.01 -5.90 -0.94
CA SER A 38 12.61 -5.69 -2.28
C SER A 38 11.60 -5.65 -3.45
N GLN A 39 10.32 -5.89 -3.18
CA GLN A 39 9.23 -5.80 -4.17
C GLN A 39 8.14 -4.78 -3.76
N SER A 40 8.47 -3.87 -2.84
CA SER A 40 7.54 -2.93 -2.27
C SER A 40 6.97 -1.94 -3.30
N ASN A 41 5.65 -1.75 -3.28
CA ASN A 41 4.98 -0.69 -4.04
C ASN A 41 5.43 0.72 -3.58
N ALA A 42 5.77 0.88 -2.29
CA ALA A 42 6.30 2.13 -1.78
C ALA A 42 7.71 2.41 -2.31
N MET A 43 8.58 1.40 -2.36
CA MET A 43 9.92 1.49 -2.94
C MET A 43 9.88 2.05 -4.37
N TYR A 44 9.03 1.45 -5.22
CA TYR A 44 8.84 1.94 -6.60
C TYR A 44 8.36 3.40 -6.62
N SER A 45 7.31 3.72 -5.87
CA SER A 45 6.74 5.08 -5.91
C SER A 45 7.69 6.14 -5.35
N ILE A 46 8.48 5.81 -4.31
CA ILE A 46 9.50 6.71 -3.78
C ILE A 46 10.65 6.89 -4.78
N SER A 47 11.06 5.82 -5.48
CA SER A 47 12.09 5.92 -6.52
C SER A 47 11.67 6.84 -7.67
N LEU A 48 10.39 6.80 -8.05
CA LEU A 48 9.82 7.69 -9.05
C LEU A 48 9.83 9.15 -8.58
N LEU A 49 9.39 9.40 -7.33
CA LEU A 49 9.45 10.73 -6.72
C LEU A 49 10.89 11.27 -6.71
N ALA A 50 11.85 10.45 -6.28
CA ALA A 50 13.26 10.82 -6.24
C ALA A 50 13.78 11.20 -7.63
N LYS A 51 13.47 10.40 -8.65
CA LYS A 51 13.83 10.68 -10.05
C LYS A 51 13.22 12.00 -10.53
N MET A 52 11.92 12.24 -10.27
CA MET A 52 11.24 13.48 -10.65
C MET A 52 11.84 14.73 -10.00
N ARG A 53 12.40 14.58 -8.80
CA ARG A 53 13.00 15.66 -8.03
C ARG A 53 14.53 15.78 -8.22
N GLY A 54 15.15 14.87 -8.97
CA GLY A 54 16.59 14.86 -9.20
C GLY A 54 17.39 14.56 -7.93
N VAL A 55 16.82 13.86 -6.94
CA VAL A 55 17.47 13.51 -5.67
C VAL A 55 17.86 12.04 -5.64
N LYS A 56 18.91 11.69 -4.88
CA LYS A 56 19.33 10.29 -4.72
C LYS A 56 18.32 9.51 -3.88
N PHE A 57 18.07 8.25 -4.25
CA PHE A 57 17.23 7.35 -3.47
C PHE A 57 18.02 6.16 -2.97
N ILE A 58 18.11 5.99 -1.66
CA ILE A 58 18.75 4.87 -0.97
C ILE A 58 17.67 4.02 -0.31
N TYR A 59 17.68 2.73 -0.60
CA TYR A 59 16.67 1.81 -0.07
C TYR A 59 17.31 0.61 0.62
N PHE A 60 16.88 0.33 1.85
CA PHE A 60 17.36 -0.81 2.62
C PHE A 60 16.33 -1.95 2.61
N THR A 61 16.82 -3.16 2.35
CA THR A 61 16.02 -4.40 2.41
C THR A 61 16.79 -5.49 3.14
N ASN A 62 16.07 -6.48 3.68
CA ASN A 62 16.71 -7.61 4.35
C ASN A 62 17.20 -8.67 3.36
N HIS A 63 16.56 -8.78 2.21
CA HIS A 63 16.88 -9.84 1.24
C HIS A 63 16.38 -9.47 -0.17
N ILE A 64 17.14 -9.87 -1.16
CA ILE A 64 16.74 -9.90 -2.57
C ILE A 64 16.94 -11.33 -3.04
N CYS A 65 15.89 -12.01 -3.51
CA CYS A 65 16.04 -13.39 -3.97
C CYS A 65 16.85 -13.44 -5.27
N ASP A 66 17.57 -14.54 -5.49
CA ASP A 66 18.44 -14.75 -6.66
C ASP A 66 17.70 -14.59 -7.98
N PHE A 67 16.42 -14.99 -8.02
CA PHE A 67 15.59 -14.77 -9.20
C PHE A 67 15.48 -13.30 -9.58
N LEU A 68 15.21 -12.42 -8.61
CA LEU A 68 15.12 -10.98 -8.85
C LEU A 68 16.45 -10.32 -9.17
N LEU A 69 17.55 -10.82 -8.57
CA LEU A 69 18.91 -10.35 -8.89
C LEU A 69 19.26 -10.66 -10.35
N ASN A 70 18.96 -11.88 -10.81
CA ASN A 70 19.27 -12.33 -12.16
C ASN A 70 18.24 -11.89 -13.21
N ASN A 71 16.98 -11.66 -12.80
CA ASN A 71 15.87 -11.30 -13.67
C ASN A 71 15.06 -10.17 -13.03
N PRO A 72 15.56 -8.93 -13.01
CA PRO A 72 14.82 -7.80 -12.44
C PRO A 72 13.45 -7.61 -13.13
N CYS A 73 12.37 -7.60 -12.35
CA CYS A 73 11.02 -7.41 -12.85
C CYS A 73 10.13 -6.66 -11.86
N GLY A 74 8.94 -6.23 -12.28
CA GLY A 74 7.97 -5.54 -11.45
C GLY A 74 8.52 -4.29 -10.74
N ASN A 75 8.08 -4.05 -9.53
CA ASN A 75 8.48 -2.88 -8.73
C ASN A 75 10.01 -2.74 -8.59
N TYR A 76 10.72 -3.85 -8.45
CA TYR A 76 12.18 -3.87 -8.30
C TYR A 76 12.89 -3.31 -9.54
N ALA A 77 12.56 -3.84 -10.73
CA ALA A 77 13.16 -3.41 -11.98
C ALA A 77 12.90 -1.91 -12.25
N TYR A 78 11.67 -1.46 -12.05
CA TYR A 78 11.32 -0.07 -12.26
C TYR A 78 12.00 0.87 -11.25
N ALA A 79 12.16 0.45 -9.99
CA ALA A 79 12.89 1.23 -9.01
C ALA A 79 14.38 1.38 -9.36
N LEU A 80 15.02 0.30 -9.84
CA LEU A 80 16.39 0.35 -10.35
C LEU A 80 16.51 1.30 -11.56
N LYS A 81 15.56 1.21 -12.51
CA LYS A 81 15.51 2.12 -13.68
C LYS A 81 15.34 3.59 -13.29
N ASN A 82 14.73 3.85 -12.14
CA ASN A 82 14.60 5.19 -11.59
C ASN A 82 15.84 5.66 -10.83
N GLY A 83 16.90 4.86 -10.72
CA GLY A 83 18.17 5.21 -10.07
C GLY A 83 18.22 4.89 -8.57
N MET A 84 17.43 3.90 -8.10
CA MET A 84 17.49 3.44 -6.71
C MET A 84 18.85 2.79 -6.41
N ASP A 85 19.49 3.19 -5.31
CA ASP A 85 20.61 2.50 -4.67
C ASP A 85 20.05 1.58 -3.57
N ILE A 86 20.08 0.26 -3.81
CA ILE A 86 19.55 -0.72 -2.86
C ILE A 86 20.66 -1.37 -2.04
N LYS A 87 20.47 -1.41 -0.72
CA LYS A 87 21.42 -1.97 0.25
C LYS A 87 20.75 -3.09 1.06
N ILE A 88 21.48 -4.20 1.22
CA ILE A 88 21.04 -5.32 2.05
C ILE A 88 21.50 -5.09 3.50
N SER A 89 20.58 -5.27 4.46
CA SER A 89 20.86 -5.18 5.89
C SER A 89 20.03 -6.18 6.67
N SER A 90 20.60 -6.74 7.74
CA SER A 90 19.85 -7.59 8.68
C SER A 90 18.78 -6.82 9.47
N ASN A 91 18.92 -5.49 9.59
CA ASN A 91 17.92 -4.61 10.18
C ASN A 91 17.71 -3.37 9.29
N PRO A 92 16.89 -3.50 8.21
CA PRO A 92 16.70 -2.42 7.23
C PRO A 92 16.20 -1.12 7.84
N SER A 93 15.28 -1.18 8.80
CA SER A 93 14.72 0.01 9.46
C SER A 93 15.80 0.79 10.20
N LYS A 94 16.58 0.09 11.03
CA LYS A 94 17.68 0.75 11.77
C LYS A 94 18.74 1.28 10.83
N SER A 95 19.15 0.51 9.82
CA SER A 95 20.17 0.95 8.86
C SER A 95 19.73 2.18 8.06
N ALA A 96 18.44 2.27 7.71
CA ALA A 96 17.89 3.45 7.03
C ALA A 96 17.89 4.68 7.95
N GLN A 97 17.57 4.51 9.23
CA GLN A 97 17.63 5.59 10.22
C GLN A 97 19.07 6.05 10.48
N ASP A 98 20.00 5.10 10.62
CA ASP A 98 21.43 5.39 10.85
C ASP A 98 22.10 6.04 9.63
N GLU A 99 21.60 5.79 8.41
CA GLU A 99 22.07 6.42 7.17
C GLU A 99 21.60 7.88 7.06
N CYS A 100 20.44 8.21 7.65
CA CYS A 100 19.86 9.55 7.63
C CYS A 100 20.55 10.46 8.66
N LYS A 101 21.65 11.14 8.27
CA LYS A 101 22.52 11.91 9.17
C LYS A 101 22.49 13.41 8.94
N SER A 102 22.02 13.85 7.77
CA SER A 102 22.02 15.25 7.36
C SER A 102 20.62 15.84 7.43
N SER A 103 20.52 17.14 7.67
CA SER A 103 19.26 17.89 7.52
C SER A 103 18.76 17.95 6.07
N THR A 104 19.61 17.57 5.11
CA THR A 104 19.26 17.42 3.69
C THR A 104 18.83 16.00 3.32
N ASP A 105 18.73 15.10 4.29
CA ASP A 105 18.23 13.74 4.12
C ASP A 105 16.75 13.69 4.50
N LEU A 106 15.94 13.06 3.67
CA LEU A 106 14.52 12.80 3.94
C LEU A 106 14.34 11.32 4.23
N PHE A 107 14.00 10.99 5.48
CA PHE A 107 13.62 9.64 5.86
C PHE A 107 12.13 9.39 5.59
N ILE A 108 11.83 8.30 4.86
CA ILE A 108 10.45 7.85 4.61
C ILE A 108 10.31 6.43 5.17
N PRO A 109 9.44 6.19 6.16
CA PRO A 109 9.24 4.87 6.74
C PRO A 109 8.57 3.91 5.76
N GLU A 110 8.65 2.60 6.07
CA GLU A 110 8.04 1.54 5.27
C GLU A 110 6.58 1.83 4.95
N GLY A 111 6.21 1.61 3.69
CA GLY A 111 4.85 1.83 3.22
C GLY A 111 4.39 3.29 3.22
N VAL A 112 5.32 4.26 3.42
CA VAL A 112 4.99 5.68 3.64
C VAL A 112 3.99 5.85 4.79
N ALA A 113 4.21 5.11 5.89
CA ALA A 113 3.35 5.14 7.07
C ALA A 113 3.79 6.27 8.01
N MET A 114 3.43 7.50 7.67
CA MET A 114 3.79 8.71 8.40
C MET A 114 2.61 9.69 8.43
N ARG A 115 2.61 10.61 9.40
CA ARG A 115 1.47 11.52 9.66
C ARG A 115 1.18 12.43 8.48
N GLU A 116 2.18 12.87 7.78
CA GLU A 116 2.08 13.78 6.63
C GLU A 116 1.30 13.16 5.46
N ALA A 117 1.24 11.82 5.39
CA ALA A 117 0.43 11.12 4.40
C ALA A 117 -1.08 11.40 4.54
N GLU A 118 -1.53 11.93 5.69
CA GLU A 118 -2.94 12.30 5.93
C GLU A 118 -3.47 13.26 4.86
N VAL A 119 -2.64 14.15 4.33
CA VAL A 119 -3.04 15.17 3.33
C VAL A 119 -3.79 14.55 2.15
N GLY A 120 -3.25 13.49 1.55
CA GLY A 120 -3.88 12.83 0.40
C GLY A 120 -5.16 12.04 0.76
N PHE A 121 -5.27 11.56 2.00
CA PHE A 121 -6.47 10.86 2.47
C PHE A 121 -7.58 11.82 2.91
N LYS A 122 -7.24 13.01 3.38
CA LYS A 122 -8.19 14.08 3.62
C LYS A 122 -8.90 14.50 2.32
N GLU A 123 -8.14 14.61 1.25
CA GLU A 123 -8.71 14.85 -0.09
C GLU A 123 -9.60 13.69 -0.55
N GLN A 124 -9.14 12.44 -0.37
CA GLN A 124 -9.93 11.25 -0.70
C GLN A 124 -11.23 11.20 0.08
N ALA A 125 -11.19 11.45 1.39
CA ALA A 125 -12.37 11.49 2.24
C ALA A 125 -13.37 12.53 1.76
N LYS A 126 -12.90 13.73 1.39
CA LYS A 126 -13.74 14.78 0.81
C LYS A 126 -14.43 14.31 -0.48
N ILE A 127 -13.72 13.70 -1.41
CA ILE A 127 -14.29 13.15 -2.65
C ILE A 127 -15.40 12.14 -2.34
N ILE A 128 -15.17 11.24 -1.38
CA ILE A 128 -16.16 10.23 -0.96
C ILE A 128 -17.40 10.90 -0.35
N GLN A 129 -17.21 11.87 0.55
CA GLN A 129 -18.30 12.59 1.20
C GLN A 129 -19.13 13.41 0.19
N ASP A 130 -18.48 14.11 -0.74
CA ASP A 130 -19.15 14.91 -1.77
C ASP A 130 -19.97 14.00 -2.69
N TYR A 131 -19.43 12.86 -3.09
CA TYR A 131 -20.14 11.86 -3.89
C TYR A 131 -21.35 11.27 -3.14
N ALA A 132 -21.15 10.86 -1.89
CA ALA A 132 -22.20 10.30 -1.04
C ALA A 132 -23.35 11.28 -0.83
N LYS A 133 -23.02 12.54 -0.54
CA LYS A 133 -24.01 13.63 -0.37
C LYS A 133 -24.79 13.90 -1.65
N LYS A 134 -24.09 14.02 -2.79
CA LYS A 134 -24.71 14.26 -4.10
C LYS A 134 -25.69 13.17 -4.49
N ASN A 135 -25.35 11.92 -4.21
CA ASN A 135 -26.15 10.75 -4.61
C ASN A 135 -27.10 10.26 -3.49
N ARG A 136 -27.09 10.89 -2.31
CA ARG A 136 -27.87 10.50 -1.11
C ARG A 136 -27.62 9.03 -0.71
N ILE A 137 -26.35 8.60 -0.81
CA ILE A 137 -25.89 7.26 -0.45
C ILE A 137 -25.06 7.34 0.82
N LYS A 138 -25.17 6.36 1.70
CA LYS A 138 -24.27 6.16 2.83
C LYS A 138 -23.40 4.96 2.57
N PHE A 139 -22.08 5.10 2.82
CA PHE A 139 -21.13 4.04 2.60
C PHE A 139 -20.58 3.47 3.91
N ASP A 140 -20.31 2.17 3.89
CA ASP A 140 -19.30 1.51 4.70
C ASP A 140 -18.07 1.32 3.81
N ILE A 141 -16.94 1.89 4.20
CA ILE A 141 -15.70 1.88 3.42
C ILE A 141 -14.93 0.61 3.78
N PHE A 142 -14.46 -0.14 2.79
CA PHE A 142 -13.62 -1.31 3.02
C PHE A 142 -12.33 -1.25 2.20
N LEU A 143 -11.19 -1.56 2.86
CA LEU A 143 -9.87 -1.66 2.20
C LEU A 143 -8.94 -2.62 2.94
N PRO A 144 -8.14 -3.44 2.21
CA PRO A 144 -7.09 -4.25 2.81
C PRO A 144 -5.92 -3.39 3.29
N SER A 145 -5.20 -3.84 4.33
CA SER A 145 -4.11 -3.05 4.93
C SER A 145 -2.83 -3.85 5.14
N GLY A 146 -1.70 -3.22 4.80
CA GLY A 146 -0.38 -3.60 5.30
C GLY A 146 -0.06 -2.82 6.59
N THR A 147 0.26 -1.53 6.46
CA THR A 147 0.59 -0.63 7.58
C THR A 147 -0.63 0.08 8.20
N GLY A 148 -1.83 -0.13 7.68
CA GLY A 148 -3.04 0.54 8.17
C GLY A 148 -3.15 2.05 7.88
N CYS A 149 -2.15 2.67 7.28
CA CYS A 149 -2.07 4.12 7.08
C CYS A 149 -3.27 4.69 6.30
N SER A 150 -3.67 4.03 5.19
CA SER A 150 -4.85 4.47 4.41
C SER A 150 -6.14 4.38 5.23
N ALA A 151 -6.33 3.28 5.95
CA ALA A 151 -7.52 3.07 6.78
C ALA A 151 -7.58 4.07 7.93
N ALA A 152 -6.46 4.32 8.63
CA ALA A 152 -6.38 5.27 9.74
C ALA A 152 -6.81 6.67 9.30
N PHE A 153 -6.21 7.19 8.23
CA PHE A 153 -6.48 8.57 7.81
C PHE A 153 -7.82 8.73 7.08
N LEU A 154 -8.34 7.70 6.41
CA LEU A 154 -9.72 7.73 5.94
C LEU A 154 -10.70 7.78 7.12
N ALA A 155 -10.54 6.92 8.13
CA ALA A 155 -11.41 6.90 9.30
C ALA A 155 -11.36 8.22 10.09
N LYS A 156 -10.19 8.85 10.17
CA LYS A 156 -10.02 10.16 10.81
C LYS A 156 -10.78 11.28 10.11
N ASN A 157 -10.87 11.22 8.78
CA ASN A 157 -11.45 12.29 7.96
C ASN A 157 -12.86 11.97 7.42
N LEU A 158 -13.44 10.80 7.76
CA LEU A 158 -14.82 10.40 7.42
C LEU A 158 -15.66 10.34 8.71
N ASN A 159 -16.43 11.39 9.00
CA ASN A 159 -17.14 11.50 10.28
C ASN A 159 -18.33 10.56 10.42
N ASP A 160 -19.10 10.33 9.32
CA ASP A 160 -20.39 9.64 9.34
C ASP A 160 -20.39 8.30 8.62
N MET A 161 -19.19 7.80 8.27
CA MET A 161 -19.01 6.54 7.55
C MET A 161 -18.06 5.63 8.32
N SER A 162 -18.41 4.33 8.42
CA SER A 162 -17.51 3.34 9.02
C SER A 162 -16.40 2.99 8.05
N VAL A 163 -15.16 2.89 8.54
CA VAL A 163 -14.03 2.37 7.79
C VAL A 163 -13.65 1.01 8.36
N TRP A 164 -13.67 0.01 7.49
CA TRP A 164 -13.35 -1.38 7.79
C TRP A 164 -12.06 -1.77 7.09
N SER A 165 -11.26 -2.59 7.76
CA SER A 165 -10.00 -3.08 7.19
C SER A 165 -9.70 -4.50 7.61
N VAL A 166 -8.77 -5.15 6.89
CA VAL A 166 -8.27 -6.49 7.19
C VAL A 166 -6.74 -6.49 7.14
N PRO A 167 -6.05 -7.17 8.09
CA PRO A 167 -4.60 -7.30 8.04
C PRO A 167 -4.16 -8.23 6.90
N CYS A 168 -3.31 -7.72 6.00
CA CYS A 168 -2.59 -8.52 5.00
C CYS A 168 -1.14 -8.80 5.43
N VAL A 169 -0.66 -8.05 6.43
CA VAL A 169 0.64 -8.22 7.09
C VAL A 169 0.39 -8.36 8.59
N GLY A 170 1.05 -9.33 9.22
CA GLY A 170 0.86 -9.60 10.65
C GLY A 170 -0.53 -10.20 10.96
N ASP A 171 -1.13 -9.73 12.01
CA ASP A 171 -2.46 -10.10 12.48
C ASP A 171 -3.29 -8.86 12.85
N THR A 172 -4.48 -9.09 13.38
CA THR A 172 -5.41 -8.01 13.79
C THR A 172 -4.82 -7.12 14.88
N GLN A 173 -4.07 -7.68 15.83
CA GLN A 173 -3.44 -6.92 16.90
C GLN A 173 -2.31 -6.04 16.34
N TYR A 174 -1.46 -6.61 15.48
CA TYR A 174 -0.42 -5.85 14.79
C TYR A 174 -1.00 -4.68 13.98
N LEU A 175 -2.04 -4.93 13.18
CA LEU A 175 -2.68 -3.87 12.39
C LEU A 175 -3.26 -2.77 13.28
N LYS A 176 -3.88 -3.14 14.41
CA LYS A 176 -4.42 -2.19 15.38
C LYS A 176 -3.33 -1.30 15.97
N GLU A 177 -2.20 -1.87 16.35
CA GLU A 177 -1.05 -1.12 16.88
C GLU A 177 -0.49 -0.13 15.83
N GLN A 178 -0.35 -0.56 14.58
CA GLN A 178 0.10 0.31 13.49
C GLN A 178 -0.86 1.49 13.25
N ILE A 179 -2.16 1.24 13.27
CA ILE A 179 -3.19 2.27 13.12
C ILE A 179 -3.13 3.27 14.28
N LEU A 180 -3.08 2.78 15.51
CA LEU A 180 -3.05 3.62 16.72
C LEU A 180 -1.76 4.44 16.85
N ALA A 181 -0.65 3.97 16.30
CA ALA A 181 0.60 4.74 16.22
C ALA A 181 0.46 5.98 15.30
N LEU A 182 -0.38 5.91 14.27
CA LEU A 182 -0.66 7.02 13.35
C LEU A 182 -1.77 7.93 13.85
N ASP A 183 -2.85 7.33 14.38
CA ASP A 183 -4.00 8.02 14.96
C ASP A 183 -4.47 7.30 16.23
N PRO A 184 -4.09 7.80 17.44
CA PRO A 184 -4.44 7.16 18.72
C PRO A 184 -5.95 7.05 18.98
N PHE A 185 -6.77 7.84 18.28
CA PHE A 185 -8.22 7.86 18.42
C PHE A 185 -8.96 7.19 17.27
N SER A 186 -8.24 6.41 16.46
CA SER A 186 -8.79 5.80 15.27
C SER A 186 -9.98 4.88 15.56
N LYS A 187 -11.02 5.02 14.74
CA LYS A 187 -12.26 4.24 14.80
C LYS A 187 -12.33 3.15 13.71
N VAL A 188 -11.19 2.77 13.14
CA VAL A 188 -11.14 1.70 12.14
C VAL A 188 -11.65 0.40 12.76
N LYS A 189 -12.61 -0.23 12.07
CA LYS A 189 -13.11 -1.56 12.40
C LYS A 189 -12.26 -2.60 11.68
N ILE A 190 -11.65 -3.53 12.42
CA ILE A 190 -10.75 -4.52 11.82
C ILE A 190 -11.47 -5.88 11.77
N LEU A 191 -11.51 -6.46 10.58
CA LEU A 191 -12.02 -7.81 10.35
C LEU A 191 -10.89 -8.82 10.41
N ASN A 192 -11.21 -10.03 10.91
CA ASN A 192 -10.29 -11.16 10.80
C ASN A 192 -10.39 -11.77 9.39
N PRO A 193 -9.28 -12.09 8.73
CA PRO A 193 -9.32 -12.88 7.52
C PRO A 193 -9.85 -14.30 7.82
N PRO A 194 -10.38 -15.05 6.82
CA PRO A 194 -10.94 -16.38 7.03
C PRO A 194 -9.96 -17.37 7.69
N LYS A 195 -8.68 -17.19 7.46
CA LYS A 195 -7.58 -17.89 8.11
C LYS A 195 -6.32 -17.01 8.16
N LYS A 196 -5.27 -17.49 8.80
CA LYS A 196 -3.96 -16.79 8.79
C LYS A 196 -3.31 -16.90 7.42
N TYR A 197 -3.14 -15.76 6.75
CA TYR A 197 -2.34 -15.64 5.53
C TYR A 197 -0.96 -15.07 5.86
N HIS A 198 0.08 -15.74 5.37
CA HIS A 198 1.44 -15.21 5.47
C HIS A 198 1.75 -14.36 4.27
N PHE A 199 2.19 -13.15 4.49
CA PHE A 199 2.48 -12.17 3.44
C PHE A 199 3.44 -12.73 2.37
N GLY A 200 3.05 -12.63 1.11
CA GLY A 200 3.85 -13.13 -0.03
C GLY A 200 3.86 -14.66 -0.22
N LYS A 201 3.19 -15.44 0.64
CA LYS A 201 2.97 -16.86 0.42
C LYS A 201 1.81 -17.07 -0.56
N LEU A 202 1.94 -18.04 -1.46
CA LEU A 202 0.94 -18.32 -2.49
C LEU A 202 -0.14 -19.28 -1.94
N TYR A 203 -1.39 -18.87 -2.07
CA TYR A 203 -2.58 -19.64 -1.69
C TYR A 203 -3.51 -19.79 -2.89
N LEU A 204 -4.04 -20.99 -3.12
CA LEU A 204 -4.87 -21.27 -4.29
C LEU A 204 -6.14 -20.40 -4.29
N GLU A 205 -6.82 -20.28 -3.15
CA GLU A 205 -8.03 -19.49 -3.01
C GLU A 205 -7.84 -17.99 -3.30
N ILE A 206 -6.63 -17.44 -3.04
CA ILE A 206 -6.30 -16.06 -3.42
C ILE A 206 -6.20 -15.95 -4.94
N TYR A 207 -5.67 -16.97 -5.59
CA TYR A 207 -5.56 -16.98 -7.05
C TYR A 207 -6.93 -17.19 -7.72
N GLU A 208 -7.78 -18.00 -7.11
CA GLU A 208 -9.14 -18.24 -7.58
C GLU A 208 -9.99 -16.97 -7.52
N ILE A 209 -10.04 -16.30 -6.35
CA ILE A 209 -10.77 -15.03 -6.24
C ILE A 209 -10.20 -13.94 -7.17
N TYR A 210 -8.89 -13.91 -7.38
CA TYR A 210 -8.29 -12.99 -8.35
C TYR A 210 -8.82 -13.24 -9.76
N LYS A 211 -8.92 -14.51 -10.20
CA LYS A 211 -9.47 -14.86 -11.53
C LYS A 211 -10.95 -14.47 -11.66
N GLU A 212 -11.75 -14.71 -10.62
CA GLU A 212 -13.16 -14.29 -10.60
C GLU A 212 -13.29 -12.76 -10.68
N LEU A 213 -12.42 -12.01 -10.01
CA LEU A 213 -12.44 -10.56 -10.04
C LEU A 213 -12.07 -9.98 -11.42
N LEU A 214 -11.30 -10.70 -12.24
CA LEU A 214 -11.00 -10.28 -13.60
C LEU A 214 -12.27 -10.20 -14.50
N ASP A 215 -13.30 -10.95 -14.19
CA ASP A 215 -14.60 -10.88 -14.91
C ASP A 215 -15.27 -9.50 -14.77
N SER A 216 -14.88 -8.72 -13.76
CA SER A 216 -15.33 -7.34 -13.59
C SER A 216 -14.65 -6.33 -14.53
N ASN A 217 -13.70 -6.76 -15.36
CA ASN A 217 -12.79 -5.92 -16.14
C ASN A 217 -11.95 -4.96 -15.29
N ILE A 218 -11.73 -5.31 -14.02
CA ILE A 218 -10.87 -4.60 -13.08
C ILE A 218 -9.77 -5.56 -12.61
N GLU A 219 -8.52 -5.25 -12.90
CA GLU A 219 -7.42 -6.01 -12.35
C GLU A 219 -7.15 -5.57 -10.91
N PHE A 220 -7.23 -6.53 -9.98
CA PHE A 220 -6.89 -6.33 -8.58
C PHE A 220 -5.49 -6.84 -8.27
N GLU A 221 -4.91 -6.34 -7.19
CA GLU A 221 -3.57 -6.70 -6.76
C GLU A 221 -3.61 -8.01 -5.94
N LEU A 222 -2.77 -8.97 -6.29
CA LEU A 222 -2.77 -10.33 -5.71
C LEU A 222 -2.32 -10.40 -4.24
N LEU A 223 -1.54 -9.42 -3.77
CA LEU A 223 -0.91 -9.50 -2.45
C LEU A 223 -1.85 -9.03 -1.33
N TYR A 224 -2.69 -8.02 -1.63
CA TYR A 224 -3.60 -7.40 -0.67
C TYR A 224 -5.07 -7.67 -1.00
N ASP A 225 -5.47 -7.44 -2.25
CA ASP A 225 -6.89 -7.48 -2.63
C ASP A 225 -7.46 -8.90 -2.55
N GLY A 226 -6.65 -9.95 -2.81
CA GLY A 226 -7.12 -11.33 -2.66
C GLY A 226 -7.57 -11.64 -1.22
N VAL A 227 -6.77 -11.26 -0.22
CA VAL A 227 -7.14 -11.39 1.21
C VAL A 227 -8.31 -10.46 1.53
N GLY A 228 -8.29 -9.23 0.97
CA GLY A 228 -9.36 -8.24 1.13
C GLY A 228 -10.72 -8.79 0.69
N TRP A 229 -10.81 -9.27 -0.53
CA TRP A 229 -12.07 -9.79 -1.10
C TRP A 229 -12.55 -11.04 -0.39
N LEU A 230 -11.69 -12.03 -0.09
CA LEU A 230 -12.05 -13.21 0.68
C LEU A 230 -12.59 -12.82 2.06
N THR A 231 -12.01 -11.82 2.72
CA THR A 231 -12.51 -11.34 4.02
C THR A 231 -13.82 -10.60 3.89
N LEU A 232 -13.96 -9.74 2.90
CA LEU A 232 -15.20 -9.00 2.65
C LEU A 232 -16.38 -9.95 2.41
N MET A 233 -16.22 -10.91 1.50
CA MET A 233 -17.28 -11.87 1.15
C MET A 233 -17.72 -12.73 2.34
N ASN A 234 -16.82 -13.05 3.26
CA ASN A 234 -17.12 -13.79 4.49
C ASN A 234 -17.74 -12.95 5.62
N ASN A 235 -17.93 -11.64 5.42
CA ASN A 235 -18.41 -10.72 6.46
C ASN A 235 -19.43 -9.70 5.95
N LEU A 236 -20.13 -9.99 4.85
CA LEU A 236 -21.11 -9.06 4.26
C LEU A 236 -22.23 -8.68 5.24
N ASP A 237 -22.59 -9.58 6.14
CA ASP A 237 -23.60 -9.39 7.19
C ASP A 237 -23.26 -8.30 8.21
N LYS A 238 -21.99 -7.90 8.31
CA LYS A 238 -21.54 -6.87 9.24
C LYS A 238 -21.72 -5.44 8.70
N PHE A 239 -21.92 -5.30 7.41
CA PHE A 239 -22.08 -4.00 6.76
C PHE A 239 -23.55 -3.57 6.75
N GLN A 240 -23.80 -2.33 7.10
CA GLN A 240 -25.13 -1.76 7.24
C GLN A 240 -25.51 -0.82 6.10
N ASN A 241 -24.53 -0.38 5.33
CA ASN A 241 -24.68 0.57 4.24
C ASN A 241 -24.08 -0.02 2.96
N GLU A 242 -24.20 0.71 1.85
CA GLU A 242 -23.53 0.38 0.60
C GLU A 242 -22.01 0.24 0.82
N ILE A 243 -21.43 -0.83 0.31
CA ILE A 243 -19.99 -1.08 0.49
C ILE A 243 -19.19 -0.34 -0.58
N LEU A 244 -18.36 0.59 -0.16
CA LEU A 244 -17.38 1.21 -1.03
C LEU A 244 -16.00 0.55 -0.84
N TYR A 245 -15.66 -0.37 -1.74
CA TYR A 245 -14.32 -0.95 -1.79
C TYR A 245 -13.32 0.07 -2.33
N ILE A 246 -12.21 0.28 -1.62
CA ILE A 246 -11.09 1.10 -2.10
C ILE A 246 -10.04 0.21 -2.75
N HIS A 247 -10.00 0.18 -4.07
CA HIS A 247 -8.94 -0.46 -4.83
C HIS A 247 -7.68 0.42 -4.76
N GLN A 248 -6.69 -0.02 -3.99
CA GLN A 248 -5.52 0.78 -3.66
C GLN A 248 -4.40 0.74 -4.72
N GLY A 249 -4.61 0.07 -5.85
CA GLY A 249 -3.60 -0.13 -6.89
C GLY A 249 -2.56 -1.17 -6.48
N GLY A 250 -1.33 -1.01 -6.96
CA GLY A 250 -0.27 -1.97 -6.66
C GLY A 250 -0.12 -3.06 -7.72
N ILE A 251 -0.89 -3.00 -8.82
CA ILE A 251 -0.95 -4.01 -9.89
C ILE A 251 0.42 -4.32 -10.53
N LEU A 252 1.37 -3.40 -10.48
CA LEU A 252 2.73 -3.67 -10.96
C LEU A 252 3.39 -4.86 -10.21
N GLY A 253 2.97 -5.10 -8.96
CA GLY A 253 3.38 -6.27 -8.17
C GLY A 253 2.89 -7.60 -8.74
N ASN A 254 1.79 -7.60 -9.51
CA ASN A 254 1.25 -8.80 -10.14
C ASN A 254 2.22 -9.44 -11.13
N ILE A 255 3.08 -8.66 -11.80
CA ILE A 255 4.07 -9.17 -12.76
C ILE A 255 4.91 -10.29 -12.14
N THR A 256 5.38 -10.10 -10.91
CA THR A 256 6.19 -11.12 -10.22
C THR A 256 5.34 -12.21 -9.57
N LEU A 257 4.15 -11.89 -9.13
CA LEU A 257 3.27 -12.83 -8.41
C LEU A 257 2.58 -13.81 -9.35
N LEU A 258 2.06 -13.35 -10.50
CA LEU A 258 1.38 -14.20 -11.48
C LEU A 258 2.29 -15.34 -11.98
N ASP A 259 3.54 -15.04 -12.30
CA ASP A 259 4.49 -16.07 -12.72
C ASP A 259 4.76 -17.12 -11.62
N ARG A 260 4.75 -16.67 -10.36
CA ARG A 260 4.91 -17.59 -9.22
C ARG A 260 3.65 -18.45 -9.03
N TYR A 261 2.46 -17.87 -9.18
CA TYR A 261 1.18 -18.59 -9.10
C TYR A 261 1.06 -19.63 -10.21
N LYS A 262 1.32 -19.25 -11.46
CA LYS A 262 1.31 -20.15 -12.62
C LYS A 262 2.24 -21.35 -12.41
N ARG A 263 3.49 -21.10 -12.01
CA ARG A 263 4.46 -22.19 -11.76
C ARG A 263 4.03 -23.10 -10.61
N LYS A 264 3.41 -22.55 -9.54
CA LYS A 264 3.05 -23.36 -8.38
C LYS A 264 1.81 -24.20 -8.60
N PHE A 265 0.82 -23.67 -9.32
CA PHE A 265 -0.49 -24.32 -9.46
C PHE A 265 -0.74 -24.87 -10.87
N ASN A 266 0.29 -24.93 -11.73
CA ASN A 266 0.27 -25.53 -13.08
C ASN A 266 -0.89 -25.01 -13.94
N GLN A 267 -1.12 -23.71 -13.96
CA GLN A 267 -2.19 -23.06 -14.72
C GLN A 267 -1.64 -22.03 -15.71
#